data_e44b0d7864bfe943b4e17f1ae9405521
#
_entry.id   e44b0d7864bfe943b4e17f1ae9405521
#
_cell.length_a   1.000
_cell.length_b   1.000
_cell.length_c   1.000
_cell.angle_alpha   90.00
_cell.angle_beta   90.00
_cell.angle_gamma   90.00
#
_symmetry.space_group_name_H-M   'P 1'
#
loop_
_entity.id
_entity.type
_entity.pdbx_description
1 polymer ?
#
loop_
_entity_poly.entity_id
_entity_poly.type
_entity_poly.pdbx_seq_one_letter_code
_entity_poly.pdbx_strand_id
1 'polypeptide(L)'
;AVFPDDLAAYVNQGKALPDKPIVITFDDGYLSNYTIAAPILQQTGMKATVALIASHIKDADDTDSSRHSLNWNEVKSMYDSGRFQFGSHTYDLHNPKYGGANAPDGINGIMREKGESQSQYTERVGNDLAQSISLIKQHTGQTTVNYFSYPYGAYDRWMQPILEKNGIKISTLTNAGMARPTYGLYNLPR
;
A
#
# COMPACT_ATOMS: atom_id res chain seq x y z
N ALA A 1 -10.25 15.05 2.61
CA ALA A 1 -9.51 13.79 2.79
C ALA A 1 -8.17 14.05 3.48
N VAL A 2 -7.66 13.05 4.18
CA VAL A 2 -6.36 13.07 4.87
C VAL A 2 -5.53 11.87 4.41
N PHE A 3 -4.21 11.94 4.60
CA PHE A 3 -3.35 10.79 4.36
C PHE A 3 -3.30 9.85 5.58
N PRO A 4 -2.90 8.59 5.40
CA PRO A 4 -2.59 7.69 6.52
C PRO A 4 -1.59 8.30 7.51
N ASP A 5 -0.64 9.08 7.03
CA ASP A 5 0.33 9.78 7.88
C ASP A 5 -0.31 10.79 8.84
N ASP A 6 -1.35 11.49 8.39
CA ASP A 6 -2.11 12.41 9.25
C ASP A 6 -2.83 11.64 10.35
N LEU A 7 -3.36 10.44 10.03
CA LEU A 7 -3.99 9.55 11.00
C LEU A 7 -2.97 9.02 12.02
N ALA A 8 -1.78 8.62 11.56
CA ALA A 8 -0.71 8.21 12.46
C ALA A 8 -0.25 9.35 13.38
N ALA A 9 -0.16 10.57 12.86
CA ALA A 9 0.18 11.75 13.66
C ALA A 9 -0.93 12.08 14.69
N TYR A 10 -2.19 11.90 14.33
CA TYR A 10 -3.30 12.05 15.26
C TYR A 10 -3.18 11.08 16.45
N VAL A 11 -2.97 9.79 16.16
CA VAL A 11 -2.91 8.75 17.21
C VAL A 11 -1.66 8.88 18.08
N ASN A 12 -0.49 9.11 17.45
CA ASN A 12 0.78 9.02 18.16
C ASN A 12 1.29 10.36 18.72
N GLN A 13 0.79 11.49 18.19
CA GLN A 13 1.28 12.83 18.51
C GLN A 13 0.16 13.79 18.95
N GLY A 14 -1.10 13.36 18.93
CA GLY A 14 -2.25 14.20 19.25
C GLY A 14 -2.54 15.31 18.23
N LYS A 15 -2.00 15.20 17.00
CA LYS A 15 -2.25 16.20 15.94
C LYS A 15 -3.71 16.16 15.51
N ALA A 16 -4.41 17.31 15.59
CA ALA A 16 -5.81 17.38 15.22
C ALA A 16 -6.07 17.00 13.76
N LEU A 17 -7.13 16.24 13.52
CA LEU A 17 -7.69 15.98 12.19
C LEU A 17 -8.80 16.98 11.88
N PRO A 18 -9.11 17.25 10.61
CA PRO A 18 -10.30 18.02 10.24
C PRO A 18 -11.58 17.31 10.66
N ASP A 19 -12.69 18.05 10.67
CA ASP A 19 -14.00 17.45 10.90
C ASP A 19 -14.32 16.38 9.84
N LYS A 20 -14.87 15.24 10.30
CA LYS A 20 -15.24 14.11 9.44
C LYS A 20 -14.11 13.66 8.52
N PRO A 21 -12.94 13.28 9.06
CA PRO A 21 -11.80 12.87 8.26
C PRO A 21 -12.12 11.59 7.50
N ILE A 22 -11.65 11.52 6.24
CA ILE A 22 -11.71 10.32 5.41
C ILE A 22 -10.32 10.05 4.84
N VAL A 23 -9.91 8.79 4.84
CA VAL A 23 -8.72 8.31 4.12
C VAL A 23 -9.19 7.58 2.88
N ILE A 24 -8.76 8.03 1.71
CA ILE A 24 -9.05 7.39 0.42
C ILE A 24 -7.84 6.55 0.04
N THR A 25 -8.05 5.27 -0.26
CA THR A 25 -6.98 4.36 -0.68
C THR A 25 -7.34 3.64 -1.97
N PHE A 26 -6.35 3.43 -2.81
CA PHE A 26 -6.39 2.55 -3.97
C PHE A 26 -5.29 1.50 -3.84
N ASP A 27 -5.52 0.33 -4.39
CA ASP A 27 -4.54 -0.74 -4.44
C ASP A 27 -4.00 -0.95 -5.86
N ASP A 28 -2.98 -1.80 -5.98
CA ASP A 28 -2.38 -2.35 -7.19
C ASP A 28 -1.56 -1.37 -8.04
N GLY A 29 -1.91 -0.09 -8.11
CA GLY A 29 -1.24 0.88 -8.99
C GLY A 29 -1.74 0.81 -10.44
N TYR A 30 -3.05 0.70 -10.65
CA TYR A 30 -3.65 0.73 -11.99
C TYR A 30 -3.48 2.07 -12.67
N LEU A 31 -3.32 2.05 -14.01
CA LEU A 31 -3.26 3.25 -14.85
C LEU A 31 -4.45 4.19 -14.64
N SER A 32 -5.63 3.66 -14.33
CA SER A 32 -6.84 4.45 -14.02
C SER A 32 -6.70 5.35 -12.79
N ASN A 33 -5.76 5.07 -11.89
CA ASN A 33 -5.45 5.98 -10.79
C ASN A 33 -4.90 7.32 -11.30
N TYR A 34 -4.13 7.30 -12.39
CA TYR A 34 -3.59 8.50 -13.05
C TYR A 34 -4.60 9.13 -14.02
N THR A 35 -5.21 8.32 -14.87
CA THR A 35 -6.05 8.84 -15.98
C THR A 35 -7.46 9.25 -15.54
N ILE A 36 -7.99 8.67 -14.46
CA ILE A 36 -9.35 8.90 -13.99
C ILE A 36 -9.37 9.52 -12.59
N ALA A 37 -8.75 8.84 -11.59
CA ALA A 37 -8.85 9.29 -10.21
C ALA A 37 -8.09 10.61 -9.97
N ALA A 38 -6.90 10.78 -10.54
CA ALA A 38 -6.09 11.97 -10.28
C ALA A 38 -6.77 13.28 -10.75
N PRO A 39 -7.38 13.38 -11.94
CA PRO A 39 -8.14 14.58 -12.34
C PRO A 39 -9.31 14.88 -11.38
N ILE A 40 -10.04 13.86 -10.91
CA ILE A 40 -11.17 14.04 -10.00
C ILE A 40 -10.69 14.56 -8.64
N LEU A 41 -9.62 13.97 -8.09
CA LEU A 41 -9.06 14.41 -6.81
C LEU A 41 -8.48 15.81 -6.90
N GLN A 42 -7.89 16.17 -8.04
CA GLN A 42 -7.42 17.54 -8.29
C GLN A 42 -8.57 18.53 -8.30
N GLN A 43 -9.67 18.25 -8.99
CA GLN A 43 -10.85 19.14 -9.07
C GLN A 43 -11.56 19.30 -7.71
N THR A 44 -11.62 18.24 -6.91
CA THR A 44 -12.32 18.22 -5.62
C THR A 44 -11.43 18.66 -4.45
N GLY A 45 -10.14 18.88 -4.67
CA GLY A 45 -9.19 19.19 -3.61
C GLY A 45 -8.91 18.03 -2.65
N MET A 46 -9.33 16.82 -3.00
CA MET A 46 -9.14 15.62 -2.17
C MET A 46 -7.75 15.02 -2.34
N LYS A 47 -7.40 14.12 -1.42
CA LYS A 47 -6.12 13.39 -1.38
C LYS A 47 -6.39 11.91 -1.32
N ALA A 48 -5.44 11.10 -1.81
CA ALA A 48 -5.51 9.64 -1.71
C ALA A 48 -4.12 9.02 -1.53
N THR A 49 -4.11 7.77 -1.11
CA THR A 49 -2.90 6.94 -1.05
C THR A 49 -3.08 5.74 -1.99
N VAL A 50 -2.06 5.45 -2.78
CA VAL A 50 -2.04 4.26 -3.64
C VAL A 50 -1.03 3.27 -3.09
N ALA A 51 -1.47 2.06 -2.74
CA ALA A 51 -0.61 0.96 -2.38
C ALA A 51 -0.17 0.23 -3.66
N LEU A 52 1.13 0.29 -3.98
CA LEU A 52 1.66 -0.23 -5.22
C LEU A 52 2.13 -1.68 -5.09
N ILE A 53 1.76 -2.54 -6.06
CA ILE A 53 2.51 -3.75 -6.36
C ILE A 53 3.72 -3.31 -7.17
N ALA A 54 4.88 -3.14 -6.50
CA ALA A 54 5.99 -2.41 -7.10
C ALA A 54 6.60 -3.10 -8.33
N SER A 55 6.53 -4.44 -8.42
CA SER A 55 6.95 -5.21 -9.60
C SER A 55 6.06 -5.01 -10.83
N HIS A 56 4.83 -4.54 -10.64
CA HIS A 56 3.89 -4.30 -11.74
C HIS A 56 4.01 -2.89 -12.33
N ILE A 57 4.66 -1.96 -11.63
CA ILE A 57 4.85 -0.59 -12.13
C ILE A 57 5.87 -0.63 -13.28
N LYS A 58 5.51 -0.01 -14.39
CA LYS A 58 6.28 -0.04 -15.63
C LYS A 58 7.45 0.92 -15.59
N ASP A 59 8.39 0.71 -16.49
CA ASP A 59 9.52 1.61 -16.66
C ASP A 59 9.04 3.05 -16.89
N ALA A 60 9.85 4.00 -16.48
CA ALA A 60 9.47 5.41 -16.46
C ALA A 60 9.09 5.97 -17.85
N ASP A 61 9.64 5.43 -18.91
CA ASP A 61 9.41 5.81 -20.30
C ASP A 61 8.39 4.93 -21.04
N ASP A 62 7.78 3.94 -20.36
CA ASP A 62 6.70 3.14 -20.95
C ASP A 62 5.45 4.00 -21.13
N THR A 63 5.10 4.29 -22.38
CA THR A 63 3.96 5.09 -22.79
C THR A 63 2.86 4.28 -23.46
N ASP A 64 2.94 2.95 -23.46
CA ASP A 64 1.90 2.08 -24.02
C ASP A 64 0.56 2.34 -23.31
N SER A 65 -0.41 2.90 -24.03
CA SER A 65 -1.74 3.22 -23.51
C SER A 65 -2.61 2.00 -23.23
N SER A 66 -2.22 0.83 -23.73
CA SER A 66 -2.91 -0.45 -23.46
C SER A 66 -2.48 -1.11 -22.15
N ARG A 67 -1.41 -0.62 -21.51
CA ARG A 67 -0.96 -1.14 -20.22
C ARG A 67 -2.03 -0.93 -19.12
N HIS A 68 -2.07 -1.85 -18.19
CA HIS A 68 -2.99 -1.77 -17.06
C HIS A 68 -2.43 -1.04 -15.84
N SER A 69 -1.09 -1.00 -15.69
CA SER A 69 -0.40 -0.43 -14.53
C SER A 69 0.20 0.95 -14.84
N LEU A 70 0.38 1.75 -13.81
CA LEU A 70 1.15 3.00 -13.85
C LEU A 70 2.60 2.73 -14.33
N ASN A 71 3.24 3.76 -14.85
CA ASN A 71 4.70 3.83 -14.94
C ASN A 71 5.28 4.75 -13.83
N TRP A 72 6.60 4.69 -13.62
CA TRP A 72 7.23 5.46 -12.55
C TRP A 72 7.19 6.98 -12.75
N ASN A 73 7.12 7.47 -14.00
CA ASN A 73 6.93 8.91 -14.25
C ASN A 73 5.53 9.39 -13.85
N GLU A 74 4.51 8.59 -14.08
CA GLU A 74 3.14 8.89 -13.63
C GLU A 74 3.04 8.86 -12.10
N VAL A 75 3.64 7.85 -11.46
CA VAL A 75 3.75 7.77 -9.99
C VAL A 75 4.43 9.03 -9.44
N LYS A 76 5.54 9.46 -10.03
CA LYS A 76 6.25 10.69 -9.65
C LYS A 76 5.38 11.92 -9.83
N SER A 77 4.73 12.07 -10.97
CA SER A 77 3.82 13.19 -11.26
C SER A 77 2.64 13.27 -10.27
N MET A 78 2.04 12.13 -9.95
CA MET A 78 0.98 12.06 -8.93
C MET A 78 1.50 12.50 -7.55
N TYR A 79 2.68 12.05 -7.14
CA TYR A 79 3.29 12.45 -5.87
C TYR A 79 3.57 13.96 -5.83
N ASP A 80 4.18 14.50 -6.89
CA ASP A 80 4.53 15.93 -6.98
C ASP A 80 3.31 16.85 -6.98
N SER A 81 2.14 16.35 -7.37
CA SER A 81 0.88 17.08 -7.26
C SER A 81 0.48 17.40 -5.81
N GLY A 82 1.07 16.75 -4.83
CA GLY A 82 0.72 16.83 -3.41
C GLY A 82 -0.65 16.22 -3.06
N ARG A 83 -1.29 15.55 -4.03
CA ARG A 83 -2.60 14.90 -3.85
C ARG A 83 -2.49 13.41 -3.58
N PHE A 84 -1.32 12.83 -3.81
CA PHE A 84 -1.08 11.41 -3.61
C PHE A 84 0.12 11.16 -2.71
N GLN A 85 -0.02 10.13 -1.88
CA GLN A 85 1.08 9.40 -1.24
C GLN A 85 1.08 7.97 -1.74
N PHE A 86 2.20 7.30 -1.63
CA PHE A 86 2.34 5.92 -2.04
C PHE A 86 2.71 5.04 -0.86
N GLY A 87 2.02 3.89 -0.78
CA GLY A 87 2.26 2.82 0.15
C GLY A 87 2.66 1.54 -0.57
N SER A 88 2.99 0.51 0.18
CA SER A 88 3.33 -0.81 -0.37
C SER A 88 2.11 -1.74 -0.38
N HIS A 89 1.98 -2.47 -1.49
CA HIS A 89 1.12 -3.64 -1.65
C HIS A 89 1.95 -4.87 -2.00
N THR A 90 3.16 -4.96 -1.42
CA THR A 90 4.27 -5.86 -1.71
C THR A 90 5.11 -5.43 -2.94
N TYR A 91 6.27 -6.05 -3.11
CA TYR A 91 7.00 -5.98 -4.38
C TYR A 91 6.38 -6.96 -5.38
N ASP A 92 6.36 -8.26 -5.08
CA ASP A 92 5.88 -9.34 -5.96
C ASP A 92 5.13 -10.47 -5.23
N LEU A 93 4.69 -10.24 -3.98
CA LEU A 93 3.92 -11.24 -3.22
C LEU A 93 2.39 -11.11 -3.42
N HIS A 94 1.94 -10.33 -4.39
CA HIS A 94 0.56 -10.26 -4.84
C HIS A 94 0.35 -11.20 -6.04
N ASN A 95 0.61 -12.50 -5.84
CA ASN A 95 0.61 -13.47 -6.92
C ASN A 95 -0.53 -14.47 -6.74
N PRO A 96 -1.52 -14.52 -7.66
CA PRO A 96 -2.61 -15.48 -7.60
C PRO A 96 -2.14 -16.94 -7.70
N LYS A 97 -0.90 -17.21 -8.14
CA LYS A 97 -0.32 -18.56 -8.17
C LYS A 97 0.00 -19.08 -6.77
N TYR A 98 0.25 -18.19 -5.81
CA TYR A 98 0.53 -18.54 -4.41
C TYR A 98 -0.67 -18.25 -3.49
N GLY A 99 -1.85 -18.20 -4.06
CA GLY A 99 -3.06 -17.95 -3.30
C GLY A 99 -3.72 -16.62 -3.62
N GLY A 100 -4.85 -16.55 -3.32
CA GLY A 100 -5.91 -15.60 -3.38
C GLY A 100 -7.15 -16.38 -3.04
N ALA A 101 -8.26 -15.75 -2.83
CA ALA A 101 -9.51 -16.42 -2.45
C ALA A 101 -9.94 -17.58 -3.39
N ASN A 102 -9.34 -17.67 -4.57
CA ASN A 102 -9.61 -18.69 -5.60
C ASN A 102 -8.39 -19.58 -5.92
N ALA A 103 -7.29 -19.45 -5.18
CA ALA A 103 -6.17 -20.37 -5.39
C ALA A 103 -6.51 -21.73 -4.77
N PRO A 104 -6.13 -22.84 -5.41
CA PRO A 104 -6.42 -24.18 -4.91
C PRO A 104 -5.98 -24.41 -3.46
N ASP A 105 -4.97 -23.69 -3.01
CA ASP A 105 -4.37 -23.84 -1.67
C ASP A 105 -4.77 -22.74 -0.68
N GLY A 106 -5.57 -21.75 -1.08
CA GLY A 106 -5.97 -20.62 -0.22
C GLY A 106 -4.80 -19.76 0.29
N ILE A 107 -3.61 -19.92 -0.28
CA ILE A 107 -2.38 -19.25 0.12
C ILE A 107 -2.04 -18.18 -0.92
N ASN A 108 -1.97 -16.93 -0.53
CA ASN A 108 -1.36 -15.90 -1.38
C ASN A 108 0.13 -15.76 -1.02
N GLY A 109 0.91 -15.08 -1.87
CA GLY A 109 2.35 -14.95 -1.67
C GLY A 109 2.79 -14.34 -0.34
N ILE A 110 1.93 -13.58 0.33
CA ILE A 110 2.20 -12.96 1.62
C ILE A 110 1.94 -13.89 2.82
N MET A 111 1.18 -14.97 2.61
CA MET A 111 0.93 -15.95 3.67
C MET A 111 2.11 -16.90 3.82
N ARG A 112 2.18 -17.56 4.98
CA ARG A 112 3.19 -18.59 5.22
C ARG A 112 3.01 -19.78 4.27
N GLU A 113 4.11 -20.25 3.74
CA GLU A 113 4.16 -21.48 2.97
C GLU A 113 4.14 -22.71 3.90
N LYS A 114 3.71 -23.84 3.36
CA LYS A 114 3.67 -25.09 4.13
C LYS A 114 5.09 -25.47 4.58
N GLY A 115 5.28 -25.59 5.88
CA GLY A 115 6.58 -25.93 6.47
C GLY A 115 7.54 -24.76 6.63
N GLU A 116 7.15 -23.54 6.23
CA GLU A 116 7.97 -22.34 6.39
C GLU A 116 8.12 -21.98 7.86
N SER A 117 9.36 -21.87 8.31
CA SER A 117 9.70 -21.39 9.66
C SER A 117 9.48 -19.87 9.76
N GLN A 118 9.37 -19.36 10.98
CA GLN A 118 9.24 -17.92 11.20
C GLN A 118 10.43 -17.12 10.64
N SER A 119 11.64 -17.66 10.73
CA SER A 119 12.84 -17.02 10.18
C SER A 119 12.76 -16.90 8.66
N GLN A 120 12.42 -17.99 7.97
CA GLN A 120 12.27 -18.01 6.50
C GLN A 120 11.17 -17.07 6.04
N TYR A 121 10.01 -17.09 6.70
CA TYR A 121 8.93 -16.14 6.42
C TYR A 121 9.37 -14.69 6.59
N THR A 122 10.03 -14.38 7.73
CA THR A 122 10.50 -13.02 8.03
C THR A 122 11.52 -12.54 7.00
N GLU A 123 12.40 -13.40 6.55
CA GLU A 123 13.38 -13.09 5.51
C GLU A 123 12.71 -12.85 4.15
N ARG A 124 11.88 -13.78 3.70
CA ARG A 124 11.19 -13.71 2.41
C ARG A 124 10.31 -12.49 2.29
N VAL A 125 9.39 -12.31 3.24
CA VAL A 125 8.43 -11.20 3.22
C VAL A 125 9.12 -9.87 3.56
N GLY A 126 10.10 -9.89 4.46
CA GLY A 126 10.87 -8.71 4.81
C GLY A 126 11.69 -8.15 3.65
N ASN A 127 12.33 -9.02 2.86
CA ASN A 127 13.10 -8.62 1.67
C ASN A 127 12.18 -8.06 0.58
N ASP A 128 11.05 -8.69 0.31
CA ASP A 128 10.05 -8.20 -0.64
C ASP A 128 9.54 -6.80 -0.25
N LEU A 129 9.12 -6.64 1.01
CA LEU A 129 8.65 -5.36 1.50
C LEU A 129 9.74 -4.27 1.43
N ALA A 130 10.97 -4.59 1.82
CA ALA A 130 12.10 -3.66 1.75
C ALA A 130 12.37 -3.20 0.31
N GLN A 131 12.30 -4.12 -0.65
CA GLN A 131 12.45 -3.81 -2.08
C GLN A 131 11.34 -2.89 -2.57
N SER A 132 10.07 -3.18 -2.25
CA SER A 132 8.93 -2.32 -2.58
C SER A 132 9.12 -0.89 -2.05
N ILE A 133 9.45 -0.76 -0.76
CA ILE A 133 9.68 0.53 -0.11
C ILE A 133 10.85 1.28 -0.77
N SER A 134 11.93 0.58 -1.11
CA SER A 134 13.10 1.18 -1.78
C SER A 134 12.73 1.78 -3.13
N LEU A 135 12.00 1.04 -3.96
CA LEU A 135 11.57 1.53 -5.28
C LEU A 135 10.62 2.72 -5.16
N ILE A 136 9.64 2.66 -4.27
CA ILE A 136 8.72 3.78 -4.04
C ILE A 136 9.50 5.05 -3.66
N LYS A 137 10.43 4.96 -2.71
CA LYS A 137 11.27 6.10 -2.29
C LYS A 137 12.14 6.62 -3.43
N GLN A 138 12.80 5.71 -4.15
CA GLN A 138 13.69 6.06 -5.26
C GLN A 138 12.97 6.87 -6.34
N HIS A 139 11.78 6.45 -6.73
CA HIS A 139 11.08 7.05 -7.84
C HIS A 139 10.21 8.25 -7.46
N THR A 140 9.69 8.31 -6.25
CA THR A 140 8.87 9.45 -5.80
C THR A 140 9.68 10.56 -5.15
N GLY A 141 10.77 10.23 -4.47
CA GLY A 141 11.46 11.11 -3.53
C GLY A 141 10.79 11.16 -2.15
N GLN A 142 9.79 10.36 -1.90
CA GLN A 142 9.09 10.22 -0.63
C GLN A 142 10.08 9.73 0.46
N THR A 143 10.19 10.45 1.55
CA THR A 143 11.18 10.13 2.61
C THR A 143 10.77 8.90 3.43
N THR A 144 9.48 8.68 3.59
CA THR A 144 8.93 7.55 4.35
C THR A 144 7.83 6.86 3.55
N VAL A 145 7.71 5.55 3.69
CA VAL A 145 6.57 4.76 3.22
C VAL A 145 5.92 4.15 4.46
N ASN A 146 4.82 4.76 4.91
CA ASN A 146 4.21 4.45 6.22
C ASN A 146 2.95 3.58 6.09
N TYR A 147 2.45 3.35 4.89
CA TYR A 147 1.20 2.64 4.62
C TYR A 147 1.44 1.31 3.91
N PHE A 148 0.73 0.29 4.37
CA PHE A 148 0.70 -1.04 3.76
C PHE A 148 -0.75 -1.51 3.60
N SER A 149 -1.09 -2.02 2.42
CA SER A 149 -2.34 -2.74 2.18
C SER A 149 -2.04 -4.23 2.00
N TYR A 150 -2.78 -5.09 2.70
CA TYR A 150 -2.58 -6.53 2.58
C TYR A 150 -3.20 -7.07 1.28
N PRO A 151 -2.42 -7.73 0.41
CA PRO A 151 -2.96 -8.45 -0.74
C PRO A 151 -4.13 -9.34 -0.37
N TYR A 152 -5.28 -9.15 -1.02
CA TYR A 152 -6.53 -9.88 -0.76
C TYR A 152 -7.05 -9.76 0.69
N GLY A 153 -6.47 -8.90 1.52
CA GLY A 153 -6.73 -8.84 2.96
C GLY A 153 -6.15 -10.03 3.74
N ALA A 154 -5.24 -10.78 3.12
CA ALA A 154 -4.63 -11.96 3.75
C ALA A 154 -3.61 -11.53 4.81
N TYR A 155 -3.87 -11.93 6.04
CA TYR A 155 -3.11 -11.53 7.21
C TYR A 155 -2.48 -12.75 7.92
N ASP A 156 -1.18 -12.67 8.18
CA ASP A 156 -0.49 -13.58 9.09
C ASP A 156 0.04 -12.81 10.32
N ARG A 157 -0.07 -13.42 11.50
CA ARG A 157 0.37 -12.82 12.78
C ARG A 157 1.86 -12.46 12.81
N TRP A 158 2.68 -13.06 11.97
CA TRP A 158 4.11 -12.75 11.88
C TRP A 158 4.41 -11.52 11.05
N MET A 159 3.40 -10.97 10.35
CA MET A 159 3.59 -9.83 9.45
C MET A 159 3.81 -8.52 10.21
N GLN A 160 3.10 -8.27 11.30
CA GLN A 160 3.17 -6.98 11.98
C GLN A 160 4.60 -6.60 12.41
N PRO A 161 5.42 -7.47 13.04
CA PRO A 161 6.82 -7.13 13.35
C PRO A 161 7.67 -6.80 12.10
N ILE A 162 7.35 -7.40 10.96
CA ILE A 162 8.02 -7.11 9.68
C ILE A 162 7.66 -5.72 9.19
N LEU A 163 6.37 -5.34 9.27
CA LEU A 163 5.91 -4.00 8.94
C LEU A 163 6.59 -2.94 9.80
N GLU A 164 6.60 -3.14 11.12
CA GLU A 164 7.23 -2.23 12.08
C GLU A 164 8.72 -2.04 11.81
N LYS A 165 9.45 -3.13 11.60
CA LYS A 165 10.89 -3.12 11.27
C LYS A 165 11.19 -2.33 9.99
N ASN A 166 10.28 -2.35 9.01
CA ASN A 166 10.40 -1.65 7.74
C ASN A 166 9.80 -0.23 7.76
N GLY A 167 9.38 0.27 8.92
CA GLY A 167 8.90 1.64 9.09
C GLY A 167 7.44 1.87 8.69
N ILE A 168 6.69 0.81 8.35
CA ILE A 168 5.25 0.91 8.13
C ILE A 168 4.57 1.22 9.47
N LYS A 169 3.65 2.17 9.47
CA LYS A 169 2.92 2.61 10.66
C LYS A 169 1.44 2.29 10.63
N ILE A 170 0.90 2.08 9.44
CA ILE A 170 -0.52 1.80 9.22
C ILE A 170 -0.66 0.65 8.24
N SER A 171 -1.54 -0.29 8.54
CA SER A 171 -1.94 -1.31 7.58
C SER A 171 -3.46 -1.50 7.54
N THR A 172 -3.95 -1.89 6.35
CA THR A 172 -5.37 -2.14 6.11
C THR A 172 -5.62 -3.52 5.53
N LEU A 173 -6.75 -4.08 5.91
CA LEU A 173 -7.32 -5.30 5.35
C LEU A 173 -8.41 -4.96 4.31
N THR A 174 -9.11 -5.96 3.81
CA THR A 174 -10.28 -5.82 2.91
C THR A 174 -11.61 -5.97 3.65
N ASN A 175 -11.60 -6.13 4.96
CA ASN A 175 -12.79 -6.28 5.76
C ASN A 175 -13.59 -4.98 5.77
N ALA A 176 -14.87 -5.06 5.41
CA ALA A 176 -15.77 -3.92 5.49
C ALA A 176 -15.94 -3.46 6.94
N GLY A 177 -15.82 -2.16 7.19
CA GLY A 177 -16.02 -1.60 8.52
C GLY A 177 -15.45 -0.20 8.67
N MET A 178 -15.80 0.43 9.77
CA MET A 178 -15.26 1.74 10.13
C MET A 178 -13.92 1.55 10.86
N ALA A 179 -12.86 2.16 10.34
CA ALA A 179 -11.57 2.17 11.02
C ALA A 179 -11.69 2.90 12.39
N ARG A 180 -11.17 2.27 13.43
CA ARG A 180 -11.10 2.83 14.79
C ARG A 180 -9.64 2.93 15.23
N PRO A 181 -8.93 3.99 14.82
CA PRO A 181 -7.49 4.11 15.00
C PRO A 181 -7.05 4.16 16.48
N THR A 182 -7.97 4.48 17.39
CA THR A 182 -7.72 4.44 18.83
C THR A 182 -7.46 3.03 19.38
N TYR A 183 -7.83 1.99 18.65
CA TYR A 183 -7.53 0.58 19.00
C TYR A 183 -6.25 0.05 18.34
N GLY A 184 -5.55 0.89 17.60
CA GLY A 184 -4.32 0.56 16.88
C GLY A 184 -4.38 0.99 15.42
N LEU A 185 -3.23 1.02 14.77
CA LEU A 185 -3.09 1.46 13.39
C LEU A 185 -2.84 0.30 12.41
N TYR A 186 -2.68 -0.91 12.92
CA TYR A 186 -2.48 -2.09 12.08
C TYR A 186 -3.79 -2.84 11.88
N ASN A 187 -3.92 -3.44 10.69
CA ASN A 187 -5.04 -4.31 10.33
C ASN A 187 -6.41 -3.60 10.36
N LEU A 188 -6.42 -2.32 10.02
CA LEU A 188 -7.64 -1.53 9.99
C LEU A 188 -8.60 -2.03 8.90
N PRO A 189 -9.91 -2.08 9.16
CA PRO A 189 -10.93 -2.30 8.13
C PRO A 189 -11.04 -1.08 7.21
N ARG A 190 -11.60 -1.29 6.03
CA ARG A 190 -11.84 -0.23 5.03
C ARG A 190 -13.02 -0.56 4.13
#